data_b70d76205a6069cce25ea2a380df673b
#
_entry.id   b70d76205a6069cce25ea2a380df673b
#
_cell.length_a   1.000
_cell.length_b   1.000
_cell.length_c   1.000
_cell.angle_alpha   90.00
_cell.angle_beta   90.00
_cell.angle_gamma   90.00
#
_symmetry.space_group_name_H-M   'P 1'
#
loop_
_entity.id
_entity.type
_entity.pdbx_description
1 polymer ?
#
loop_
_entity_poly.entity_id
_entity_poly.type
_entity_poly.pdbx_seq_one_letter_code
_entity_poly.pdbx_strand_id
1 'polypeptide(L)'
;MGGKETQKKEQAYIYDKGKRYKVYNYEDDNPTSFRVSDLLVPYEVLFKSPIAKLDAIKKGLQPTAINDLIEITGATQNDVSKWLDITEPTLRKHIQNTKELNLGISEHIIQLFELFDKGLDTFGSLNEFKSWLKHYNTGIDATPFDILDTITGISIVMNELIRIDYGATA
;
A
#
# COMPACT_ATOMS: atom_id res chain seq x y z
N MET A 1 -0.08 23.04 41.25
CA MET A 1 0.45 22.93 39.86
C MET A 1 0.49 21.45 39.51
N GLY A 2 -0.57 20.94 38.88
CA GLY A 2 -0.67 19.55 38.45
C GLY A 2 -0.20 19.44 37.02
N GLY A 3 0.99 18.89 36.82
CA GLY A 3 1.42 18.48 35.48
C GLY A 3 0.52 17.35 34.98
N LYS A 4 -0.20 17.58 33.90
CA LYS A 4 -0.90 16.51 33.18
C LYS A 4 0.18 15.60 32.58
N GLU A 5 0.34 14.40 33.12
CA GLU A 5 1.09 13.34 32.42
C GLU A 5 0.36 13.03 31.11
N THR A 6 0.96 13.38 30.01
CA THR A 6 0.49 13.02 28.67
C THR A 6 0.64 11.51 28.52
N GLN A 7 -0.46 10.78 28.50
CA GLN A 7 -0.43 9.33 28.28
C GLN A 7 0.00 9.05 26.83
N LYS A 8 1.15 8.40 26.69
CA LYS A 8 1.61 7.87 25.41
C LYS A 8 0.73 6.69 25.00
N LYS A 9 -0.04 6.82 23.94
CA LYS A 9 -0.71 5.68 23.30
C LYS A 9 0.21 5.09 22.23
N GLU A 10 0.59 3.84 22.40
CA GLU A 10 1.34 3.06 21.42
C GLU A 10 0.39 2.68 20.29
N GLN A 11 0.57 3.22 19.06
CA GLN A 11 -0.40 3.02 17.99
C GLN A 11 0.17 2.46 16.68
N ALA A 12 1.47 2.50 16.40
CA ALA A 12 1.99 2.01 15.13
C ALA A 12 3.48 1.63 15.17
N TYR A 13 3.90 0.90 14.14
CA TYR A 13 5.30 0.59 13.89
C TYR A 13 5.69 1.06 12.50
N ILE A 14 6.82 1.74 12.36
CA ILE A 14 7.46 2.05 11.07
C ILE A 14 8.60 1.07 10.86
N TYR A 15 8.77 0.62 9.61
CA TYR A 15 9.89 -0.23 9.21
C TYR A 15 10.86 0.59 8.36
N ASP A 16 12.07 0.80 8.85
CA ASP A 16 13.17 1.39 8.08
C ASP A 16 14.33 0.40 8.01
N LYS A 17 14.83 0.14 6.78
CA LYS A 17 15.98 -0.77 6.53
C LYS A 17 15.85 -2.13 7.21
N GLY A 18 14.64 -2.69 7.24
CA GLY A 18 14.36 -3.99 7.88
C GLY A 18 14.31 -3.95 9.41
N LYS A 19 14.34 -2.77 10.02
CA LYS A 19 14.14 -2.58 11.47
C LYS A 19 12.77 -2.01 11.76
N ARG A 20 12.15 -2.54 12.81
CA ARG A 20 10.85 -2.10 13.31
C ARG A 20 11.05 -1.00 14.34
N TYR A 21 10.44 0.16 14.10
CA TYR A 21 10.42 1.29 15.03
C TYR A 21 9.03 1.49 15.59
N LYS A 22 8.93 1.71 16.92
CA LYS A 22 7.69 2.13 17.56
C LYS A 22 7.47 3.62 17.30
N VAL A 23 6.29 3.97 16.82
CA VAL A 23 5.83 5.35 16.72
C VAL A 23 4.92 5.64 17.91
N TYR A 24 5.23 6.69 18.64
CA TYR A 24 4.41 7.16 19.75
C TYR A 24 3.64 8.40 19.29
N ASN A 25 2.31 8.33 19.36
CA ASN A 25 1.50 9.52 19.22
C ASN A 25 1.51 10.27 20.55
N TYR A 26 1.91 11.52 20.49
CA TYR A 26 1.68 12.47 21.56
C TYR A 26 0.34 13.16 21.27
N GLU A 27 -0.60 13.16 22.23
CA GLU A 27 -1.76 14.04 22.19
C GLU A 27 -1.28 15.48 22.50
N ASP A 28 -0.71 16.14 21.50
CA ASP A 28 -0.56 17.58 21.45
C ASP A 28 -1.35 18.09 20.25
N ASP A 29 -1.92 19.27 20.36
CA ASP A 29 -2.78 19.96 19.39
C ASP A 29 -2.13 20.22 18.00
N ASN A 30 -1.15 19.43 17.61
CA ASN A 30 -0.46 19.50 16.32
C ASN A 30 -0.61 18.16 15.58
N PRO A 31 -1.02 18.15 14.30
CA PRO A 31 -1.50 16.95 13.59
C PRO A 31 -0.35 16.06 13.09
N THR A 32 0.37 15.43 13.98
CA THR A 32 1.22 14.27 13.65
C THR A 32 0.53 12.96 14.07
N SER A 33 -0.75 12.82 13.69
CA SER A 33 -1.40 11.53 13.76
C SER A 33 -0.83 10.64 12.67
N PHE A 34 -0.34 9.46 13.04
CA PHE A 34 -0.02 8.39 12.08
C PHE A 34 -1.19 8.23 11.11
N ARG A 35 -0.91 8.38 9.83
CA ARG A 35 -1.86 8.11 8.74
C ARG A 35 -1.52 6.75 8.15
N VAL A 36 -2.52 6.03 7.69
CA VAL A 36 -2.31 4.76 6.98
C VAL A 36 -1.37 4.96 5.77
N SER A 37 -1.42 6.13 5.14
CA SER A 37 -0.48 6.53 4.07
C SER A 37 0.99 6.52 4.50
N ASP A 38 1.29 6.70 5.79
CA ASP A 38 2.67 6.69 6.29
C ASP A 38 3.32 5.30 6.16
N LEU A 39 2.51 4.25 6.01
CA LEU A 39 2.99 2.90 5.67
C LEU A 39 3.63 2.81 4.28
N LEU A 40 3.34 3.75 3.37
CA LEU A 40 3.99 3.82 2.05
C LEU A 40 5.40 4.41 2.11
N VAL A 41 5.73 5.20 3.14
CA VAL A 41 7.02 5.89 3.27
C VAL A 41 8.23 4.95 3.14
N PRO A 42 8.26 3.75 3.76
CA PRO A 42 9.38 2.82 3.60
C PRO A 42 9.60 2.34 2.16
N TYR A 43 8.57 2.42 1.32
CA TYR A 43 8.58 1.94 -0.07
C TYR A 43 8.85 3.04 -1.10
N GLU A 44 8.80 4.33 -0.71
CA GLU A 44 8.97 5.46 -1.63
C GLU A 44 10.28 5.42 -2.44
N VAL A 45 11.36 4.89 -1.86
CA VAL A 45 12.65 4.73 -2.56
C VAL A 45 12.51 3.81 -3.77
N LEU A 46 11.59 2.83 -3.70
CA LEU A 46 11.32 1.89 -4.79
C LEU A 46 10.55 2.56 -5.93
N PHE A 47 9.72 3.56 -5.61
CA PHE A 47 8.95 4.32 -6.60
C PHE A 47 9.83 5.31 -7.37
N LYS A 48 10.86 5.84 -6.69
CA LYS A 48 11.76 6.87 -7.24
C LYS A 48 12.97 6.29 -7.99
N SER A 49 13.33 5.01 -7.75
CA SER A 49 14.53 4.38 -8.32
C SER A 49 14.19 3.02 -8.95
N PRO A 50 14.16 2.94 -10.31
CA PRO A 50 13.92 1.67 -11.02
C PRO A 50 14.90 0.56 -10.64
N ILE A 51 16.17 0.92 -10.40
CA ILE A 51 17.19 -0.06 -9.99
C ILE A 51 16.92 -0.57 -8.56
N ALA A 52 16.60 0.33 -7.62
CA ALA A 52 16.26 -0.08 -6.25
C ALA A 52 15.00 -0.98 -6.25
N LYS A 53 14.01 -0.67 -7.09
CA LYS A 53 12.82 -1.49 -7.29
C LYS A 53 13.19 -2.88 -7.81
N LEU A 54 13.99 -2.97 -8.87
CA LEU A 54 14.43 -4.23 -9.43
C LEU A 54 15.19 -5.09 -8.41
N ASP A 55 16.08 -4.48 -7.64
CA ASP A 55 16.85 -5.18 -6.60
C ASP A 55 15.95 -5.70 -5.48
N ALA A 56 14.96 -4.90 -5.04
CA ALA A 56 13.98 -5.32 -4.05
C ALA A 56 13.12 -6.49 -4.53
N ILE A 57 12.68 -6.46 -5.79
CA ILE A 57 11.91 -7.55 -6.42
C ILE A 57 12.74 -8.83 -6.45
N LYS A 58 14.01 -8.75 -6.90
CA LYS A 58 14.89 -9.92 -6.98
C LYS A 58 15.26 -10.50 -5.64
N LYS A 59 15.44 -9.66 -4.63
CA LYS A 59 15.72 -10.08 -3.25
C LYS A 59 14.50 -10.71 -2.59
N GLY A 60 13.32 -10.24 -2.93
CA GLY A 60 12.07 -10.54 -2.25
C GLY A 60 11.77 -9.58 -1.10
N LEU A 61 10.51 -9.16 -0.99
CA LEU A 61 10.02 -8.36 0.13
C LEU A 61 9.92 -9.21 1.41
N GLN A 62 10.03 -8.56 2.56
CA GLN A 62 9.70 -9.20 3.83
C GLN A 62 8.19 -9.48 3.90
N PRO A 63 7.76 -10.58 4.55
CA PRO A 63 6.34 -10.93 4.68
C PRO A 63 5.47 -9.84 5.31
N THR A 64 6.05 -8.94 6.10
CA THR A 64 5.36 -7.78 6.69
C THR A 64 4.73 -6.88 5.63
N ALA A 65 5.27 -6.84 4.40
CA ALA A 65 4.70 -6.10 3.29
C ALA A 65 3.25 -6.53 2.95
N ILE A 66 2.87 -7.78 3.23
CA ILE A 66 1.48 -8.24 3.07
C ILE A 66 0.56 -7.55 4.08
N ASN A 67 0.99 -7.40 5.34
CA ASN A 67 0.21 -6.71 6.36
C ASN A 67 0.08 -5.22 6.02
N ASP A 68 1.19 -4.59 5.59
CA ASP A 68 1.17 -3.19 5.15
C ASP A 68 0.20 -3.03 3.95
N LEU A 69 0.21 -3.96 2.99
CA LEU A 69 -0.72 -3.95 1.86
C LEU A 69 -2.18 -4.03 2.31
N ILE A 70 -2.51 -4.95 3.22
CA ILE A 70 -3.87 -5.09 3.77
C ILE A 70 -4.30 -3.78 4.45
N GLU A 71 -3.44 -3.18 5.24
CA GLU A 71 -3.73 -1.96 5.99
C GLU A 71 -3.87 -0.74 5.07
N ILE A 72 -2.95 -0.55 4.12
CA ILE A 72 -2.98 0.53 3.14
C ILE A 72 -4.25 0.44 2.28
N THR A 73 -4.53 -0.74 1.75
CA THR A 73 -5.65 -0.94 0.81
C THR A 73 -7.00 -1.03 1.52
N GLY A 74 -7.04 -1.50 2.76
CA GLY A 74 -8.27 -1.89 3.46
C GLY A 74 -8.97 -3.09 2.80
N ALA A 75 -8.26 -3.84 1.94
CA ALA A 75 -8.75 -5.05 1.31
C ALA A 75 -8.80 -6.21 2.30
N THR A 76 -9.69 -7.15 2.06
CA THR A 76 -9.73 -8.38 2.86
C THR A 76 -8.57 -9.32 2.50
N GLN A 77 -8.26 -10.28 3.38
CA GLN A 77 -7.29 -11.33 3.03
C GLN A 77 -7.69 -12.11 1.79
N ASN A 78 -8.99 -12.28 1.56
CA ASN A 78 -9.51 -12.92 0.35
C ASN A 78 -9.21 -12.07 -0.89
N ASP A 79 -9.40 -10.75 -0.84
CA ASP A 79 -9.09 -9.87 -1.96
C ASP A 79 -7.60 -9.86 -2.27
N VAL A 80 -6.76 -9.71 -1.23
CA VAL A 80 -5.29 -9.74 -1.39
C VAL A 80 -4.82 -11.09 -1.92
N SER A 81 -5.42 -12.21 -1.49
CA SER A 81 -5.06 -13.53 -2.01
C SER A 81 -5.37 -13.66 -3.52
N LYS A 82 -6.51 -13.09 -3.97
CA LYS A 82 -6.87 -13.04 -5.39
C LYS A 82 -5.89 -12.16 -6.18
N TRP A 83 -5.58 -10.97 -5.67
CA TRP A 83 -4.63 -10.08 -6.34
C TRP A 83 -3.24 -10.71 -6.49
N LEU A 84 -2.79 -11.46 -5.49
CA LEU A 84 -1.47 -12.10 -5.53
C LEU A 84 -1.47 -13.48 -6.21
N ASP A 85 -2.61 -13.90 -6.77
CA ASP A 85 -2.80 -15.23 -7.39
C ASP A 85 -2.35 -16.38 -6.49
N ILE A 86 -2.74 -16.33 -5.21
CA ILE A 86 -2.47 -17.38 -4.22
C ILE A 86 -3.75 -17.72 -3.44
N THR A 87 -3.76 -18.88 -2.76
CA THR A 87 -4.87 -19.22 -1.88
C THR A 87 -4.77 -18.48 -0.53
N GLU A 88 -5.92 -18.23 0.13
CA GLU A 88 -5.90 -17.65 1.47
C GLU A 88 -5.04 -18.43 2.49
N PRO A 89 -5.06 -19.78 2.55
CA PRO A 89 -4.13 -20.52 3.41
C PRO A 89 -2.66 -20.23 3.10
N THR A 90 -2.30 -20.07 1.82
CA THR A 90 -0.95 -19.69 1.40
C THR A 90 -0.60 -18.27 1.84
N LEU A 91 -1.54 -17.33 1.71
CA LEU A 91 -1.38 -15.95 2.20
C LEU A 91 -1.10 -15.94 3.71
N ARG A 92 -1.93 -16.66 4.50
CA ARG A 92 -1.74 -16.77 5.96
C ARG A 92 -0.39 -17.37 6.33
N LYS A 93 0.05 -18.39 5.58
CA LYS A 93 1.37 -19.00 5.76
C LYS A 93 2.50 -18.00 5.51
N HIS A 94 2.38 -17.17 4.47
CA HIS A 94 3.35 -16.10 4.23
C HIS A 94 3.38 -15.09 5.37
N ILE A 95 2.23 -14.62 5.85
CA ILE A 95 2.13 -13.66 6.97
C ILE A 95 2.81 -14.19 8.25
N GLN A 96 2.72 -15.50 8.49
CA GLN A 96 3.31 -16.16 9.68
C GLN A 96 4.79 -16.52 9.50
N ASN A 97 5.33 -16.44 8.30
CA ASN A 97 6.69 -16.83 7.99
C ASN A 97 7.66 -15.64 8.15
N THR A 98 8.95 -15.95 8.23
CA THR A 98 10.05 -14.96 8.23
C THR A 98 10.84 -14.96 6.94
N LYS A 99 10.54 -15.91 6.02
CA LYS A 99 11.23 -16.03 4.74
C LYS A 99 10.69 -14.99 3.76
N GLU A 100 11.59 -14.36 3.01
CA GLU A 100 11.26 -13.42 1.96
C GLU A 100 10.25 -14.00 0.96
N LEU A 101 9.39 -13.12 0.48
CA LEU A 101 8.40 -13.43 -0.56
C LEU A 101 9.11 -13.73 -1.88
N ASN A 102 8.52 -14.59 -2.70
CA ASN A 102 9.07 -14.83 -4.04
C ASN A 102 8.99 -13.58 -4.91
N LEU A 103 9.73 -13.61 -6.03
CA LEU A 103 9.85 -12.51 -6.98
C LEU A 103 8.48 -12.02 -7.47
N GLY A 104 7.59 -12.92 -7.91
CA GLY A 104 6.29 -12.54 -8.48
C GLY A 104 5.38 -11.86 -7.46
N ILE A 105 5.30 -12.39 -6.23
CA ILE A 105 4.52 -11.76 -5.15
C ILE A 105 5.11 -10.39 -4.78
N SER A 106 6.44 -10.31 -4.69
CA SER A 106 7.13 -9.06 -4.35
C SER A 106 6.91 -7.98 -5.40
N GLU A 107 7.00 -8.33 -6.68
CA GLU A 107 6.73 -7.42 -7.80
C GLU A 107 5.29 -6.91 -7.76
N HIS A 108 4.32 -7.82 -7.58
CA HIS A 108 2.91 -7.45 -7.54
C HIS A 108 2.61 -6.50 -6.38
N ILE A 109 3.12 -6.78 -5.17
CA ILE A 109 2.96 -5.92 -4.00
C ILE A 109 3.56 -4.53 -4.24
N ILE A 110 4.76 -4.44 -4.81
CA ILE A 110 5.40 -3.15 -5.12
C ILE A 110 4.56 -2.36 -6.12
N GLN A 111 4.04 -3.00 -7.16
CA GLN A 111 3.17 -2.36 -8.15
C GLN A 111 1.86 -1.84 -7.52
N LEU A 112 1.27 -2.60 -6.58
CA LEU A 112 0.11 -2.14 -5.83
C LEU A 112 0.45 -0.95 -4.93
N PHE A 113 1.59 -0.95 -4.25
CA PHE A 113 2.03 0.20 -3.44
C PHE A 113 2.23 1.45 -4.30
N GLU A 114 2.87 1.34 -5.47
CA GLU A 114 3.01 2.46 -6.41
C GLU A 114 1.64 2.98 -6.87
N LEU A 115 0.69 2.08 -7.14
CA LEU A 115 -0.66 2.47 -7.53
C LEU A 115 -1.37 3.23 -6.40
N PHE A 116 -1.24 2.78 -5.14
CA PHE A 116 -1.87 3.43 -4.00
C PHE A 116 -1.21 4.75 -3.64
N ASP A 117 0.12 4.88 -3.81
CA ASP A 117 0.84 6.15 -3.70
C ASP A 117 0.35 7.15 -4.75
N LYS A 118 0.26 6.72 -6.01
CA LYS A 118 -0.28 7.54 -7.11
C LYS A 118 -1.74 7.92 -6.88
N GLY A 119 -2.56 6.99 -6.41
CA GLY A 119 -3.97 7.24 -6.09
C GLY A 119 -4.13 8.27 -4.97
N LEU A 120 -3.28 8.20 -3.93
CA LEU A 120 -3.22 9.20 -2.87
C LEU A 120 -2.90 10.60 -3.43
N ASP A 121 -1.91 10.68 -4.31
CA ASP A 121 -1.49 11.92 -4.97
C ASP A 121 -2.63 12.51 -5.83
N THR A 122 -3.29 11.67 -6.65
CA THR A 122 -4.37 12.07 -7.56
C THR A 122 -5.65 12.52 -6.83
N PHE A 123 -6.06 11.81 -5.78
CA PHE A 123 -7.32 12.06 -5.07
C PHE A 123 -7.16 12.84 -3.74
N GLY A 124 -5.92 13.08 -3.28
CA GLY A 124 -5.64 13.77 -2.03
C GLY A 124 -5.89 12.93 -0.77
N SER A 125 -6.54 11.78 -0.87
CA SER A 125 -6.71 10.84 0.25
C SER A 125 -6.87 9.40 -0.23
N LEU A 126 -6.39 8.44 0.60
CA LEU A 126 -6.60 7.01 0.32
C LEU A 126 -8.07 6.61 0.35
N ASN A 127 -8.91 7.28 1.13
CA ASN A 127 -10.33 6.96 1.23
C ASN A 127 -11.06 7.29 -0.08
N GLU A 128 -10.79 8.45 -0.68
CA GLU A 128 -11.33 8.84 -1.97
C GLU A 128 -10.86 7.89 -3.07
N PHE A 129 -9.56 7.58 -3.09
CA PHE A 129 -9.03 6.62 -4.05
C PHE A 129 -9.66 5.23 -3.91
N LYS A 130 -9.77 4.69 -2.69
CA LYS A 130 -10.45 3.41 -2.42
C LYS A 130 -11.92 3.41 -2.85
N SER A 131 -12.60 4.53 -2.67
CA SER A 131 -13.97 4.70 -3.15
C SER A 131 -14.03 4.63 -4.67
N TRP A 132 -13.16 5.38 -5.34
CA TRP A 132 -13.06 5.38 -6.80
C TRP A 132 -12.74 3.99 -7.37
N LEU A 133 -11.81 3.25 -6.77
CA LEU A 133 -11.44 1.89 -7.20
C LEU A 133 -12.63 0.93 -7.27
N LYS A 134 -13.65 1.11 -6.42
CA LYS A 134 -14.82 0.23 -6.32
C LYS A 134 -15.96 0.59 -7.26
N HIS A 135 -15.86 1.69 -7.99
CA HIS A 135 -16.86 2.10 -8.95
C HIS A 135 -16.43 1.76 -10.36
N TYR A 136 -17.42 1.40 -11.21
CA TYR A 136 -17.18 1.19 -12.63
C TYR A 136 -16.64 2.47 -13.26
N ASN A 137 -15.56 2.33 -14.04
CA ASN A 137 -14.91 3.44 -14.74
C ASN A 137 -15.07 3.26 -16.25
N THR A 138 -15.72 4.22 -16.91
CA THR A 138 -15.97 4.20 -18.35
C THR A 138 -14.69 4.36 -19.18
N GLY A 139 -13.65 4.99 -18.63
CA GLY A 139 -12.39 5.20 -19.33
C GLY A 139 -11.59 3.91 -19.54
N ILE A 140 -11.77 2.93 -18.65
CA ILE A 140 -11.11 1.63 -18.73
C ILE A 140 -12.08 0.47 -18.97
N ASP A 141 -13.40 0.77 -19.06
CA ASP A 141 -14.49 -0.21 -19.27
C ASP A 141 -14.49 -1.35 -18.23
N ALA A 142 -14.15 -1.05 -16.97
CA ALA A 142 -14.09 -2.01 -15.89
C ALA A 142 -14.21 -1.33 -14.51
N THR A 143 -14.45 -2.14 -13.46
CA THR A 143 -14.22 -1.73 -12.08
C THR A 143 -12.71 -1.86 -11.77
N PRO A 144 -11.99 -0.77 -11.47
CA PRO A 144 -10.54 -0.82 -11.26
C PRO A 144 -10.11 -1.89 -10.25
N PHE A 145 -10.86 -2.05 -9.15
CA PHE A 145 -10.60 -3.02 -8.10
C PHE A 145 -10.53 -4.47 -8.61
N ASP A 146 -11.36 -4.81 -9.60
CA ASP A 146 -11.52 -6.18 -10.10
C ASP A 146 -10.37 -6.62 -11.02
N ILE A 147 -9.57 -5.67 -11.53
CA ILE A 147 -8.45 -5.95 -12.45
C ILE A 147 -7.07 -5.81 -11.81
N LEU A 148 -7.00 -5.64 -10.47
CA LEU A 148 -5.73 -5.53 -9.74
C LEU A 148 -5.01 -6.88 -9.54
N ASP A 149 -5.58 -7.95 -10.01
CA ASP A 149 -5.03 -9.32 -9.96
C ASP A 149 -3.91 -9.58 -10.97
N THR A 150 -3.64 -8.61 -11.86
CA THR A 150 -2.56 -8.70 -12.85
C THR A 150 -1.75 -7.40 -12.92
N ILE A 151 -0.46 -7.53 -13.23
CA ILE A 151 0.43 -6.37 -13.48
C ILE A 151 -0.12 -5.50 -14.62
N THR A 152 -0.69 -6.13 -15.65
CA THR A 152 -1.34 -5.40 -16.76
C THR A 152 -2.54 -4.60 -16.28
N GLY A 153 -3.40 -5.19 -15.44
CA GLY A 153 -4.55 -4.50 -14.87
C GLY A 153 -4.13 -3.31 -13.99
N ILE A 154 -3.12 -3.50 -13.13
CA ILE A 154 -2.52 -2.41 -12.34
C ILE A 154 -2.03 -1.28 -13.28
N SER A 155 -1.34 -1.62 -14.38
CA SER A 155 -0.86 -0.64 -15.35
C SER A 155 -1.99 0.12 -16.05
N ILE A 156 -3.12 -0.54 -16.35
CA ILE A 156 -4.31 0.11 -16.91
C ILE A 156 -4.85 1.14 -15.92
N VAL A 157 -5.02 0.76 -14.66
CA VAL A 157 -5.51 1.67 -13.60
C VAL A 157 -4.53 2.84 -13.38
N MET A 158 -3.22 2.58 -13.37
CA MET A 158 -2.18 3.61 -13.27
C MET A 158 -2.28 4.64 -14.41
N ASN A 159 -2.44 4.17 -15.64
CA ASN A 159 -2.59 5.05 -16.80
C ASN A 159 -3.86 5.90 -16.71
N GLU A 160 -4.95 5.37 -16.17
CA GLU A 160 -6.17 6.12 -15.92
C GLU A 160 -5.98 7.22 -14.89
N LEU A 161 -5.26 6.96 -13.79
CA LEU A 161 -4.90 7.99 -12.80
C LEU A 161 -4.08 9.11 -13.46
N ILE A 162 -3.11 8.75 -14.27
CA ILE A 162 -2.30 9.72 -15.03
C ILE A 162 -3.21 10.55 -15.94
N ARG A 163 -4.18 9.92 -16.64
CA ARG A 163 -5.13 10.62 -17.48
C ARG A 163 -6.00 11.61 -16.70
N ILE A 164 -6.45 11.21 -15.51
CA ILE A 164 -7.22 12.09 -14.60
C ILE A 164 -6.40 13.32 -14.20
N ASP A 165 -5.13 13.14 -13.82
CA ASP A 165 -4.24 14.25 -13.44
C ASP A 165 -4.03 15.27 -14.56
N TYR A 166 -3.99 14.81 -15.81
CA TYR A 166 -3.90 15.70 -16.97
C TYR A 166 -5.22 16.38 -17.34
N GLY A 167 -6.27 16.23 -16.51
CA GLY A 167 -7.57 16.84 -16.74
C GLY A 167 -8.34 16.25 -17.92
N ALA A 168 -8.00 15.06 -18.37
CA ALA A 168 -8.75 14.33 -19.36
C ALA A 168 -10.02 13.76 -18.69
N THR A 169 -10.97 14.64 -18.38
CA THR A 169 -12.32 14.20 -18.00
C THR A 169 -12.97 13.53 -19.18
N ALA A 170 -13.55 12.37 -18.93
CA ALA A 170 -14.41 11.69 -19.89
C ALA A 170 -15.68 12.51 -20.18
#